data_e50f6d776632c873a557e6c23130421d
#
_entry.id   e50f6d776632c873a557e6c23130421d
#
_cell.length_a   1.000
_cell.length_b   1.000
_cell.length_c   1.000
_cell.angle_alpha   90.00
_cell.angle_beta   90.00
_cell.angle_gamma   90.00
#
_symmetry.space_group_name_H-M   'P 1'
#
loop_
_entity.id
_entity.type
_entity.pdbx_description
1 polymer ?
#
loop_
_entity_poly.entity_id
_entity_poly.type
_entity_poly.pdbx_seq_one_letter_code
_entity_poly.pdbx_strand_id
1 'polypeptide(L)'
;HSVGEAAMGIQWHVLAMFGPSFFTGRLMDRFGKRRITALGLILIAASGALALMGLALTHFWGALVLLGLGWNFGFIGATALLTEAYRPSERAKVQALNDFLVFGTVAVASFGSGQLLHSVGWDGINLGMLPLVVVVLALLAWQGLRQRQQMTARG
;
A
#
# COMPACT_ATOMS: atom_id res chain seq x y z
N HIS A 1 16.70 0.03 -18.89
CA HIS A 1 17.63 0.19 -17.75
C HIS A 1 18.56 -1.00 -17.68
N SER A 2 19.80 -0.78 -17.22
CA SER A 2 20.77 -1.86 -16.96
C SER A 2 20.31 -2.69 -15.73
N VAL A 3 20.82 -3.93 -15.64
CA VAL A 3 20.55 -4.79 -14.47
C VAL A 3 21.00 -4.13 -13.16
N GLY A 4 22.14 -3.40 -13.18
CA GLY A 4 22.62 -2.67 -12.00
C GLY A 4 21.71 -1.52 -11.57
N GLU A 5 21.18 -0.75 -12.53
CA GLU A 5 20.23 0.33 -12.25
C GLU A 5 18.90 -0.21 -11.69
N ALA A 6 18.42 -1.32 -12.23
CA ALA A 6 17.23 -1.98 -11.71
C ALA A 6 17.45 -2.51 -10.29
N ALA A 7 18.60 -3.17 -10.04
CA ALA A 7 18.96 -3.67 -8.72
C ALA A 7 19.04 -2.55 -7.68
N MET A 8 19.63 -1.41 -8.03
CA MET A 8 19.72 -0.24 -7.15
C MET A 8 18.33 0.34 -6.84
N GLY A 9 17.45 0.43 -7.84
CA GLY A 9 16.05 0.85 -7.64
C GLY A 9 15.31 -0.06 -6.66
N ILE A 10 15.49 -1.38 -6.78
CA ILE A 10 14.90 -2.37 -5.86
C ILE A 10 15.47 -2.21 -4.44
N GLN A 11 16.77 -1.95 -4.29
CA GLN A 11 17.36 -1.70 -2.96
C GLN A 11 16.74 -0.46 -2.29
N TRP A 12 16.58 0.65 -3.01
CA TRP A 12 15.90 1.83 -2.49
C TRP A 12 14.44 1.57 -2.17
N HIS A 13 13.73 0.78 -2.98
CA HIS A 13 12.37 0.35 -2.69
C HIS A 13 12.30 -0.41 -1.35
N VAL A 14 13.17 -1.40 -1.15
CA VAL A 14 13.20 -2.20 0.08
C VAL A 14 13.55 -1.33 1.29
N LEU A 15 14.50 -0.41 1.17
CA LEU A 15 14.82 0.55 2.23
C LEU A 15 13.62 1.44 2.56
N ALA A 16 12.90 1.94 1.56
CA ALA A 16 11.70 2.73 1.73
C ALA A 16 10.54 1.92 2.32
N MET A 17 10.48 0.62 2.04
CA MET A 17 9.45 -0.29 2.55
C MET A 17 9.65 -0.61 4.05
N PHE A 18 10.88 -0.75 4.51
CA PHE A 18 11.16 -1.16 5.90
C PHE A 18 11.68 -0.03 6.80
N GLY A 19 12.45 0.92 6.26
CA GLY A 19 13.06 2.00 7.04
C GLY A 19 12.06 2.81 7.87
N PRO A 20 10.94 3.26 7.32
CA PRO A 20 9.94 4.04 8.07
C PRO A 20 9.26 3.27 9.19
N SER A 21 9.32 1.94 9.23
CA SER A 21 8.65 1.11 10.25
C SER A 21 8.99 1.52 11.68
N PHE A 22 10.19 2.06 11.90
CA PHE A 22 10.61 2.60 13.21
C PHE A 22 9.77 3.81 13.67
N PHE A 23 9.15 4.52 12.72
CA PHE A 23 8.39 5.75 13.01
C PHE A 23 6.91 5.60 12.71
N THR A 24 6.52 4.64 11.88
CA THR A 24 5.14 4.47 11.42
C THR A 24 4.16 4.29 12.56
N GLY A 25 4.54 3.55 13.62
CA GLY A 25 3.74 3.43 14.83
C GLY A 25 3.46 4.77 15.50
N ARG A 26 4.50 5.59 15.72
CA ARG A 26 4.36 6.94 16.31
C ARG A 26 3.53 7.87 15.43
N LEU A 27 3.65 7.76 14.12
CA LEU A 27 2.82 8.53 13.19
C LEU A 27 1.34 8.13 13.31
N MET A 28 1.05 6.84 13.45
CA MET A 28 -0.31 6.35 13.65
C MET A 28 -0.89 6.80 14.98
N ASP A 29 -0.10 6.81 16.06
CA ASP A 29 -0.53 7.30 17.37
C ASP A 29 -0.84 8.81 17.33
N ARG A 30 -0.04 9.59 16.59
CA ARG A 30 -0.20 11.05 16.49
C ARG A 30 -1.31 11.48 15.52
N PHE A 31 -1.40 10.86 14.35
CA PHE A 31 -2.27 11.30 13.26
C PHE A 31 -3.47 10.37 13.03
N GLY A 32 -3.47 9.21 13.65
CA GLY A 32 -4.49 8.18 13.51
C GLY A 32 -4.19 7.16 12.41
N LYS A 33 -4.48 5.89 12.70
CA LYS A 33 -4.22 4.74 11.82
C LYS A 33 -4.80 4.94 10.42
N ARG A 34 -6.07 5.38 10.34
CA ARG A 34 -6.78 5.58 9.08
C ARG A 34 -6.12 6.61 8.16
N ARG A 35 -5.65 7.73 8.72
CA ARG A 35 -4.97 8.77 7.94
C ARG A 35 -3.64 8.29 7.40
N ILE A 36 -2.88 7.54 8.19
CA ILE A 36 -1.60 6.97 7.76
C ILE A 36 -1.81 5.89 6.68
N THR A 37 -2.84 5.04 6.83
CA THR A 37 -3.21 4.07 5.78
C THR A 37 -3.59 4.79 4.48
N ALA A 38 -4.42 5.84 4.56
CA ALA A 38 -4.81 6.63 3.39
C ALA A 38 -3.59 7.32 2.73
N LEU A 39 -2.66 7.85 3.52
CA LEU A 39 -1.40 8.40 3.02
C LEU A 39 -0.60 7.33 2.25
N GLY A 40 -0.53 6.11 2.78
CA GLY A 40 0.10 4.98 2.10
C GLY A 40 -0.50 4.72 0.72
N LEU A 41 -1.84 4.68 0.63
CA LEU A 41 -2.55 4.49 -0.64
C LEU A 41 -2.33 5.66 -1.63
N ILE A 42 -2.27 6.90 -1.14
CA ILE A 42 -1.96 8.08 -1.96
C ILE A 42 -0.53 7.99 -2.50
N LEU A 43 0.44 7.55 -1.70
CA LEU A 43 1.82 7.35 -2.14
C LEU A 43 1.93 6.25 -3.20
N ILE A 44 1.15 5.16 -3.08
CA ILE A 44 1.05 4.11 -4.10
C ILE A 44 0.47 4.69 -5.40
N ALA A 45 -0.60 5.47 -5.33
CA ALA A 45 -1.15 6.14 -6.52
C ALA A 45 -0.13 7.11 -7.16
N ALA A 46 0.59 7.89 -6.34
CA ALA A 46 1.64 8.80 -6.79
C ALA A 46 2.80 8.04 -7.45
N SER A 47 3.15 6.85 -6.96
CA SER A 47 4.18 6.02 -7.59
C SER A 47 3.77 5.60 -9.00
N GLY A 48 2.52 5.18 -9.19
CA GLY A 48 1.98 4.85 -10.51
C GLY A 48 1.91 6.06 -11.44
N ALA A 49 1.48 7.21 -10.93
CA ALA A 49 1.48 8.46 -11.69
C ALA A 49 2.91 8.85 -12.15
N LEU A 50 3.90 8.75 -11.26
CA LEU A 50 5.30 9.02 -11.59
C LEU A 50 5.85 8.01 -12.61
N ALA A 51 5.48 6.74 -12.49
CA ALA A 51 5.86 5.69 -13.44
C ALA A 51 5.28 5.93 -14.86
N LEU A 52 4.10 6.57 -14.96
CA LEU A 52 3.47 6.94 -16.24
C LEU A 52 4.06 8.22 -16.85
N MET A 53 4.78 9.05 -16.07
CA MET A 53 5.40 10.28 -16.60
C MET A 53 6.60 10.03 -17.52
N GLY A 54 7.18 8.83 -17.49
CA GLY A 54 8.27 8.46 -18.37
C GLY A 54 9.14 7.33 -17.86
N LEU A 55 10.02 6.86 -18.74
CA LEU A 55 10.94 5.75 -18.49
C LEU A 55 12.35 6.21 -18.06
N ALA A 56 12.54 7.49 -17.73
CA ALA A 56 13.82 7.97 -17.23
C ALA A 56 14.16 7.28 -15.88
N LEU A 57 15.45 7.08 -15.63
CA LEU A 57 15.93 6.41 -14.42
C LEU A 57 15.43 7.07 -13.13
N THR A 58 15.32 8.39 -13.13
CA THR A 58 14.78 9.18 -12.02
C THR A 58 13.31 8.88 -11.74
N HIS A 59 12.49 8.73 -12.80
CA HIS A 59 11.08 8.33 -12.66
C HIS A 59 10.97 6.91 -12.12
N PHE A 60 11.78 5.99 -12.65
CA PHE A 60 11.80 4.60 -12.21
C PHE A 60 12.17 4.47 -10.73
N TRP A 61 13.28 5.07 -10.31
CA TRP A 61 13.69 5.02 -8.90
C TRP A 61 12.74 5.77 -7.98
N GLY A 62 12.27 6.95 -8.40
CA GLY A 62 11.29 7.72 -7.64
C GLY A 62 9.98 6.96 -7.43
N ALA A 63 9.46 6.31 -8.46
CA ALA A 63 8.27 5.47 -8.37
C ALA A 63 8.47 4.30 -7.40
N LEU A 64 9.62 3.61 -7.45
CA LEU A 64 9.93 2.50 -6.54
C LEU A 64 10.04 2.95 -5.09
N VAL A 65 10.65 4.11 -4.80
CA VAL A 65 10.74 4.67 -3.45
C VAL A 65 9.34 5.03 -2.92
N LEU A 66 8.52 5.72 -3.73
CA LEU A 66 7.14 6.05 -3.36
C LEU A 66 6.30 4.79 -3.12
N LEU A 67 6.48 3.77 -3.95
CA LEU A 67 5.81 2.48 -3.79
C LEU A 67 6.20 1.82 -2.47
N GLY A 68 7.49 1.83 -2.12
CA GLY A 68 7.98 1.27 -0.85
C GLY A 68 7.42 2.00 0.37
N LEU A 69 7.44 3.33 0.38
CA LEU A 69 6.83 4.15 1.43
C LEU A 69 5.32 3.91 1.54
N GLY A 70 4.64 3.88 0.40
CA GLY A 70 3.21 3.62 0.31
C GLY A 70 2.84 2.24 0.85
N TRP A 71 3.62 1.22 0.51
CA TRP A 71 3.48 -0.13 1.06
C TRP A 71 3.64 -0.14 2.58
N ASN A 72 4.69 0.50 3.12
CA ASN A 72 4.91 0.56 4.56
C ASN A 72 3.70 1.13 5.30
N PHE A 73 3.24 2.32 4.91
CA PHE A 73 2.13 2.98 5.58
C PHE A 73 0.80 2.26 5.34
N GLY A 74 0.58 1.75 4.13
CA GLY A 74 -0.62 1.00 3.78
C GLY A 74 -0.72 -0.32 4.53
N PHE A 75 0.33 -1.14 4.49
CA PHE A 75 0.35 -2.46 5.12
C PHE A 75 0.29 -2.39 6.64
N ILE A 76 1.18 -1.60 7.28
CA ILE A 76 1.19 -1.47 8.74
C ILE A 76 -0.10 -0.81 9.22
N GLY A 77 -0.60 0.21 8.50
CA GLY A 77 -1.84 0.88 8.84
C GLY A 77 -3.06 -0.01 8.70
N ALA A 78 -3.17 -0.79 7.62
CA ALA A 78 -4.26 -1.74 7.42
C ALA A 78 -4.25 -2.85 8.48
N THR A 79 -3.07 -3.41 8.79
CA THR A 79 -2.90 -4.40 9.86
C THR A 79 -3.31 -3.83 11.22
N ALA A 80 -2.94 -2.56 11.51
CA ALA A 80 -3.35 -1.89 12.74
C ALA A 80 -4.86 -1.61 12.80
N LEU A 81 -5.51 -1.28 11.67
CA LEU A 81 -6.97 -1.14 11.60
C LEU A 81 -7.69 -2.48 11.78
N LEU A 82 -7.11 -3.55 11.25
CA LEU A 82 -7.67 -4.89 11.39
C LEU A 82 -7.75 -5.30 12.86
N THR A 83 -6.80 -4.86 13.71
CA THR A 83 -6.84 -5.16 15.15
C THR A 83 -8.07 -4.60 15.88
N GLU A 84 -8.76 -3.63 15.29
CA GLU A 84 -10.00 -3.05 15.84
C GLU A 84 -11.26 -3.85 15.44
N ALA A 85 -11.14 -4.80 14.51
CA ALA A 85 -12.26 -5.53 13.94
C ALA A 85 -12.51 -6.91 14.57
N TYR A 86 -11.59 -7.43 15.41
CA TYR A 86 -11.68 -8.75 16.01
C TYR A 86 -11.43 -8.76 17.51
N ARG A 87 -11.92 -9.81 18.19
CA ARG A 87 -11.69 -10.00 19.63
C ARG A 87 -10.28 -10.55 19.89
N PRO A 88 -9.67 -10.28 21.08
CA PRO A 88 -8.34 -10.79 21.42
C PRO A 88 -8.19 -12.31 21.25
N SER A 89 -9.26 -13.08 21.50
CA SER A 89 -9.28 -14.55 21.32
C SER A 89 -9.19 -15.01 19.86
N GLU A 90 -9.53 -14.14 18.90
CA GLU A 90 -9.54 -14.45 17.46
C GLU A 90 -8.25 -13.98 16.77
N ARG A 91 -7.39 -13.25 17.49
CA ARG A 91 -6.20 -12.58 16.94
C ARG A 91 -5.36 -13.49 16.06
N ALA A 92 -4.98 -14.66 16.54
CA ALA A 92 -4.10 -15.57 15.80
C ALA A 92 -4.71 -16.02 14.47
N LYS A 93 -6.01 -16.36 14.47
CA LYS A 93 -6.72 -16.81 13.26
C LYS A 93 -6.88 -15.67 12.25
N VAL A 94 -7.29 -14.49 12.70
CA VAL A 94 -7.55 -13.34 11.81
C VAL A 94 -6.24 -12.83 11.22
N GLN A 95 -5.18 -12.71 12.02
CA GLN A 95 -3.86 -12.28 11.51
C GLN A 95 -3.28 -13.31 10.55
N ALA A 96 -3.34 -14.60 10.85
CA ALA A 96 -2.86 -15.65 9.95
C ALA A 96 -3.62 -15.64 8.61
N LEU A 97 -4.95 -15.44 8.64
CA LEU A 97 -5.74 -15.31 7.41
C LEU A 97 -5.37 -14.05 6.62
N ASN A 98 -5.21 -12.91 7.31
CA ASN A 98 -4.77 -11.67 6.68
C ASN A 98 -3.42 -11.85 5.96
N ASP A 99 -2.44 -12.41 6.66
CA ASP A 99 -1.10 -12.62 6.11
C ASP A 99 -1.13 -13.61 4.94
N PHE A 100 -1.90 -14.68 5.06
CA PHE A 100 -2.10 -15.64 3.97
C PHE A 100 -2.71 -14.97 2.73
N LEU A 101 -3.74 -14.14 2.89
CA LEU A 101 -4.37 -13.43 1.78
C LEU A 101 -3.41 -12.40 1.15
N VAL A 102 -2.72 -11.61 1.96
CA VAL A 102 -1.78 -10.58 1.46
C VAL A 102 -0.61 -11.24 0.74
N PHE A 103 0.13 -12.11 1.40
CA PHE A 103 1.33 -12.72 0.80
C PHE A 103 0.98 -13.73 -0.28
N GLY A 104 -0.15 -14.44 -0.18
CA GLY A 104 -0.67 -15.27 -1.24
C GLY A 104 -0.98 -14.49 -2.51
N THR A 105 -1.64 -13.33 -2.37
CA THR A 105 -1.91 -12.41 -3.50
C THR A 105 -0.61 -11.89 -4.10
N VAL A 106 0.36 -11.49 -3.27
CA VAL A 106 1.68 -11.05 -3.74
C VAL A 106 2.39 -12.17 -4.52
N ALA A 107 2.36 -13.39 -4.02
CA ALA A 107 2.96 -14.54 -4.71
C ALA A 107 2.31 -14.80 -6.08
N VAL A 108 0.99 -14.85 -6.15
CA VAL A 108 0.25 -15.00 -7.41
C VAL A 108 0.56 -13.87 -8.39
N ALA A 109 0.55 -12.62 -7.92
CA ALA A 109 0.88 -11.45 -8.73
C ALA A 109 2.33 -11.52 -9.25
N SER A 110 3.28 -11.97 -8.43
CA SER A 110 4.68 -12.11 -8.80
C SER A 110 4.87 -13.15 -9.92
N PHE A 111 4.20 -14.29 -9.83
CA PHE A 111 4.24 -15.31 -10.89
C PHE A 111 3.60 -14.81 -12.19
N GLY A 112 2.52 -14.04 -12.11
CA GLY A 112 1.82 -13.48 -13.28
C GLY A 112 2.44 -12.22 -13.84
N SER A 113 3.34 -11.55 -13.12
CA SER A 113 3.81 -10.20 -13.46
C SER A 113 4.49 -10.10 -14.82
N GLY A 114 5.32 -11.09 -15.18
CA GLY A 114 5.99 -11.12 -16.49
C GLY A 114 5.01 -11.25 -17.66
N GLN A 115 4.02 -12.14 -17.53
CA GLN A 115 3.00 -12.35 -18.54
C GLN A 115 2.07 -11.12 -18.64
N LEU A 116 1.71 -10.52 -17.51
CA LEU A 116 0.91 -9.30 -17.47
C LEU A 116 1.65 -8.13 -18.13
N LEU A 117 2.94 -7.95 -17.81
CA LEU A 117 3.78 -6.94 -18.45
C LEU A 117 3.84 -7.11 -19.97
N HIS A 118 3.93 -8.35 -20.44
CA HIS A 118 3.95 -8.66 -21.87
C HIS A 118 2.61 -8.39 -22.56
N SER A 119 1.48 -8.62 -21.87
CA SER A 119 0.14 -8.50 -22.46
C SER A 119 -0.42 -7.09 -22.45
N VAL A 120 -0.26 -6.35 -21.34
CA VAL A 120 -0.86 -5.00 -21.17
C VAL A 120 0.19 -3.88 -21.10
N GLY A 121 1.47 -4.23 -21.09
CA GLY A 121 2.57 -3.28 -21.02
C GLY A 121 2.71 -2.57 -19.67
N TRP A 122 3.72 -1.71 -19.58
CA TRP A 122 4.03 -0.92 -18.39
C TRP A 122 2.90 0.02 -17.98
N ASP A 123 2.34 0.74 -18.95
CA ASP A 123 1.28 1.71 -18.73
C ASP A 123 -0.02 1.03 -18.28
N GLY A 124 -0.35 -0.12 -18.89
CA GLY A 124 -1.54 -0.89 -18.53
C GLY A 124 -1.50 -1.39 -17.09
N ILE A 125 -0.34 -1.84 -16.58
CA ILE A 125 -0.17 -2.24 -15.19
C ILE A 125 -0.41 -1.06 -14.24
N ASN A 126 0.24 0.08 -14.51
CA ASN A 126 0.14 1.26 -13.65
C ASN A 126 -1.26 1.87 -13.67
N LEU A 127 -1.92 1.91 -14.84
CA LEU A 127 -3.31 2.37 -14.95
C LEU A 127 -4.29 1.42 -14.24
N GLY A 128 -4.08 0.11 -14.34
CA GLY A 128 -4.92 -0.89 -13.67
C GLY A 128 -4.88 -0.85 -12.15
N MET A 129 -3.79 -0.34 -11.56
CA MET A 129 -3.65 -0.14 -10.12
C MET A 129 -4.53 1.01 -9.60
N LEU A 130 -4.69 2.09 -10.36
CA LEU A 130 -5.37 3.30 -9.90
C LEU A 130 -6.82 3.07 -9.45
N PRO A 131 -7.70 2.36 -10.19
CA PRO A 131 -9.06 2.10 -9.75
C PRO A 131 -9.12 1.30 -8.43
N LEU A 132 -8.20 0.36 -8.21
CA LEU A 132 -8.12 -0.38 -6.96
C LEU A 132 -7.80 0.54 -5.79
N VAL A 133 -6.83 1.45 -5.95
CA VAL A 133 -6.48 2.44 -4.92
C VAL A 133 -7.67 3.36 -4.63
N VAL A 134 -8.37 3.85 -5.66
CA VAL A 134 -9.56 4.70 -5.51
C VAL A 134 -10.67 3.98 -4.73
N VAL A 135 -10.95 2.71 -5.05
CA VAL A 135 -11.96 1.91 -4.32
C VAL A 135 -11.59 1.78 -2.83
N VAL A 136 -10.34 1.45 -2.52
CA VAL A 136 -9.91 1.30 -1.12
C VAL A 136 -9.96 2.64 -0.38
N LEU A 137 -9.54 3.75 -1.00
CA LEU A 137 -9.65 5.09 -0.41
C LEU A 137 -11.11 5.48 -0.15
N ALA A 138 -12.02 5.18 -1.09
CA ALA A 138 -13.45 5.43 -0.93
C ALA A 138 -14.03 4.62 0.24
N LEU A 139 -13.65 3.35 0.38
CA LEU A 139 -14.07 2.51 1.52
C LEU A 139 -13.55 3.04 2.85
N LEU A 140 -12.29 3.49 2.92
CA LEU A 140 -11.73 4.11 4.13
C LEU A 140 -12.46 5.40 4.50
N ALA A 141 -12.76 6.25 3.52
CA ALA A 141 -13.51 7.48 3.72
C ALA A 141 -14.94 7.19 4.22
N TRP A 142 -15.63 6.25 3.59
CA TRP A 142 -16.96 5.84 3.98
C TRP A 142 -17.03 5.29 5.40
N GLN A 143 -16.11 4.41 5.80
CA GLN A 143 -16.00 3.96 7.18
C GLN A 143 -15.78 5.12 8.16
N GLY A 144 -14.96 6.11 7.76
CA GLY A 144 -14.72 7.30 8.57
C GLY A 144 -15.96 8.14 8.82
N LEU A 145 -16.77 8.31 7.78
CA LEU A 145 -18.03 9.04 7.87
C LEU A 145 -19.06 8.31 8.75
N ARG A 146 -19.21 6.99 8.58
CA ARG A 146 -20.11 6.18 9.41
C ARG A 146 -19.76 6.24 10.90
N GLN A 147 -18.48 6.16 11.25
CA GLN A 147 -18.07 6.24 12.66
C GLN A 147 -18.37 7.61 13.28
N ARG A 148 -18.18 8.70 12.52
CA ARG A 148 -18.54 10.06 12.97
C ARG A 148 -20.05 10.18 13.24
N GLN A 149 -20.88 9.69 12.35
CA GLN A 149 -22.35 9.71 12.50
C GLN A 149 -22.80 8.92 13.74
N GLN A 150 -22.20 7.77 14.03
CA GLN A 150 -22.53 6.99 15.22
C GLN A 150 -22.10 7.68 16.53
N MET A 151 -21.01 8.43 16.54
CA MET A 151 -20.61 9.20 17.71
C MET A 151 -21.56 10.38 17.96
N THR A 152 -21.98 11.08 16.90
CA THR A 152 -22.93 12.22 17.02
C THR A 152 -24.34 11.77 17.41
N ALA A 153 -24.74 10.54 17.10
CA ALA A 153 -26.05 10.00 17.46
C ALA A 153 -26.12 9.46 18.91
N ARG A 154 -24.99 9.35 19.60
CA ARG A 154 -24.88 8.85 20.99
C ARG A 154 -24.60 9.93 22.03
N GLY A 155 -24.32 11.16 21.61
CA GLY A 155 -24.13 12.34 22.47
C GLY A 155 -25.32 13.25 22.42
#